data_e8c0a87715040ededb9ba77d3712039a
#
_entry.id   e8c0a87715040ededb9ba77d3712039a
#
_cell.length_a   1.000
_cell.length_b   1.000
_cell.length_c   1.000
_cell.angle_alpha   90.00
_cell.angle_beta   90.00
_cell.angle_gamma   90.00
#
_symmetry.space_group_name_H-M   'P 1'
#
loop_
_entity.id
_entity.type
_entity.pdbx_description
1 polymer ?
#
loop_
_entity_poly.entity_id
_entity_poly.type
_entity_poly.pdbx_seq_one_letter_code
_entity_poly.pdbx_strand_id
1 'polypeptide(L)'
;MADLSLGMTAAAANASRAPRLLFIDNIRWSMIILVLSMHACDTYSPFGNWYYVDRQKTDLGTALFFGLYQSFLQAFFMAALFFIAGYFAAAAYDRKGFAPFVRDRFLRLGVPTLLFMLVIGPLTQYFLSWTWGSGGFAHQWFKHIRDGEWLSETGPMWFCAALLVFSIVYGLIRRSGRSEPRISPGDDRASSLWLAGFVIVMAASTFLVRIGIDEGASVLNVHPGDFPQYVLMFAAGALGCRGNWMSGLPERFCIRFGTIALVGSVPLIAVLILFGGGLQGETQHYSGGFNWVSAGKCLWEALVCVGMGLLMLAVYRRHFDRQGPVSKWLSDNAFGVYLIHPPVLIGAAILLHTLAWNAIAKALLLTALAAVGSFAASAFVLRKSPLRAIV
;
A
#
# COMPACT_ATOMS: atom_id res chain seq x y z
N MET A 1 -11.73 11.34 51.06
CA MET A 1 -12.11 12.23 49.93
C MET A 1 -11.05 12.31 48.82
N ALA A 2 -9.78 12.05 49.09
CA ALA A 2 -8.71 12.07 48.06
C ALA A 2 -8.73 10.84 47.12
N ASP A 3 -9.21 9.71 47.53
CA ASP A 3 -9.23 8.48 46.72
C ASP A 3 -10.33 8.44 45.64
N LEU A 4 -11.43 9.16 45.83
CA LEU A 4 -12.50 9.27 44.84
C LEU A 4 -12.14 10.21 43.68
N SER A 5 -11.28 11.19 43.91
CA SER A 5 -10.81 12.12 42.86
C SER A 5 -9.76 11.48 41.89
N LEU A 6 -8.93 10.58 42.39
CA LEU A 6 -7.97 9.83 41.59
C LEU A 6 -8.66 8.77 40.69
N GLY A 7 -9.71 8.14 41.20
CA GLY A 7 -10.52 7.20 40.42
C GLY A 7 -11.32 7.87 39.29
N MET A 8 -11.86 9.07 39.52
CA MET A 8 -12.58 9.85 38.50
C MET A 8 -11.66 10.42 37.42
N THR A 9 -10.45 10.84 37.74
CA THR A 9 -9.45 11.31 36.76
C THR A 9 -8.91 10.17 35.90
N ALA A 10 -8.70 8.98 36.44
CA ALA A 10 -8.28 7.80 35.68
C ALA A 10 -9.42 7.27 34.76
N ALA A 11 -10.67 7.29 35.23
CA ALA A 11 -11.84 6.93 34.43
C ALA A 11 -12.13 7.95 33.32
N ALA A 12 -11.97 9.24 33.58
CA ALA A 12 -12.09 10.31 32.58
C ALA A 12 -10.97 10.27 31.53
N ALA A 13 -9.74 9.94 31.91
CA ALA A 13 -8.61 9.76 30.99
C ALA A 13 -8.79 8.51 30.09
N ASN A 14 -9.48 7.49 30.56
CA ASN A 14 -9.80 6.28 29.78
C ASN A 14 -11.03 6.47 28.85
N ALA A 15 -11.97 7.35 29.22
CA ALA A 15 -13.15 7.66 28.42
C ALA A 15 -12.86 8.52 27.16
N SER A 16 -11.65 9.10 27.02
CA SER A 16 -11.30 9.98 25.91
C SER A 16 -10.60 9.28 24.73
N ARG A 17 -10.29 7.99 24.83
CA ARG A 17 -9.72 7.23 23.70
C ARG A 17 -10.85 6.58 22.90
N ALA A 18 -11.07 7.07 21.66
CA ALA A 18 -11.92 6.35 20.71
C ALA A 18 -11.50 4.87 20.65
N PRO A 19 -12.44 3.92 20.62
CA PRO A 19 -12.13 2.50 20.61
C PRO A 19 -11.20 2.17 19.42
N ARG A 20 -10.17 1.38 19.71
CA ARG A 20 -9.21 0.93 18.67
C ARG A 20 -9.95 0.00 17.70
N LEU A 21 -9.90 0.32 16.42
CA LEU A 21 -10.52 -0.48 15.37
C LEU A 21 -9.62 -1.67 15.03
N LEU A 22 -9.79 -2.80 15.73
CA LEU A 22 -8.89 -3.95 15.63
C LEU A 22 -8.89 -4.56 14.22
N PHE A 23 -10.04 -4.54 13.53
CA PHE A 23 -10.12 -5.01 12.15
C PHE A 23 -9.23 -4.21 11.19
N ILE A 24 -9.01 -2.91 11.44
CA ILE A 24 -8.09 -2.10 10.63
C ILE A 24 -6.63 -2.52 10.84
N ASP A 25 -6.26 -2.81 12.07
CA ASP A 25 -4.92 -3.32 12.35
C ASP A 25 -4.70 -4.69 11.67
N ASN A 26 -5.75 -5.51 11.61
CA ASN A 26 -5.72 -6.79 10.89
C ASN A 26 -5.64 -6.60 9.36
N ILE A 27 -6.34 -5.64 8.79
CA ILE A 27 -6.17 -5.27 7.37
C ILE A 27 -4.71 -4.85 7.10
N ARG A 28 -4.11 -4.01 7.94
CA ARG A 28 -2.75 -3.50 7.72
C ARG A 28 -1.72 -4.62 7.62
N TRP A 29 -1.66 -5.54 8.58
CA TRP A 29 -0.66 -6.60 8.51
C TRP A 29 -0.93 -7.56 7.34
N SER A 30 -2.20 -7.80 6.98
CA SER A 30 -2.53 -8.59 5.79
C SER A 30 -2.04 -7.91 4.51
N MET A 31 -2.19 -6.58 4.39
CA MET A 31 -1.65 -5.83 3.25
C MET A 31 -0.12 -5.93 3.19
N ILE A 32 0.58 -5.92 4.32
CA ILE A 32 2.04 -6.09 4.32
C ILE A 32 2.44 -7.48 3.78
N ILE A 33 1.70 -8.54 4.10
CA ILE A 33 1.97 -9.86 3.48
C ILE A 33 1.73 -9.82 1.97
N LEU A 34 0.71 -9.11 1.49
CA LEU A 34 0.49 -8.92 0.06
C LEU A 34 1.61 -8.11 -0.60
N VAL A 35 2.17 -7.10 0.09
CA VAL A 35 3.37 -6.39 -0.40
C VAL A 35 4.56 -7.33 -0.56
N LEU A 36 4.79 -8.21 0.41
CA LEU A 36 5.85 -9.22 0.31
C LEU A 36 5.61 -10.17 -0.87
N SER A 37 4.37 -10.62 -1.08
CA SER A 37 4.03 -11.49 -2.21
C SER A 37 4.19 -10.78 -3.56
N MET A 38 3.88 -9.49 -3.64
CA MET A 38 4.10 -8.68 -4.83
C MET A 38 5.58 -8.64 -5.21
N HIS A 39 6.47 -8.32 -4.26
CA HIS A 39 7.89 -8.26 -4.52
C HIS A 39 8.53 -9.65 -4.73
N ALA A 40 7.98 -10.70 -4.14
CA ALA A 40 8.37 -12.07 -4.49
C ALA A 40 7.98 -12.43 -5.93
N CYS A 41 6.82 -11.96 -6.40
CA CYS A 41 6.44 -12.08 -7.80
C CYS A 41 7.35 -11.24 -8.71
N ASP A 42 7.71 -10.01 -8.34
CA ASP A 42 8.63 -9.16 -9.08
C ASP A 42 10.00 -9.84 -9.31
N THR A 43 10.43 -10.67 -8.35
CA THR A 43 11.69 -11.41 -8.47
C THR A 43 11.66 -12.46 -9.60
N TYR A 44 10.55 -13.15 -9.83
CA TYR A 44 10.45 -14.28 -10.76
C TYR A 44 9.55 -14.04 -11.97
N SER A 45 8.78 -12.95 -11.98
CA SER A 45 7.87 -12.57 -13.07
C SER A 45 8.64 -12.09 -14.30
N PRO A 46 8.14 -12.36 -15.52
CA PRO A 46 8.70 -11.74 -16.73
C PRO A 46 8.51 -10.22 -16.77
N PHE A 47 7.59 -9.68 -15.98
CA PHE A 47 7.24 -8.24 -15.90
C PHE A 47 7.92 -7.53 -14.72
N GLY A 48 8.54 -8.28 -13.79
CA GLY A 48 9.08 -7.74 -12.56
C GLY A 48 10.24 -6.77 -12.79
N ASN A 49 10.27 -5.71 -11.99
CA ASN A 49 11.36 -4.75 -11.93
C ASN A 49 11.63 -4.40 -10.46
N TRP A 50 12.56 -5.11 -9.86
CA TRP A 50 12.90 -5.05 -8.45
C TRP A 50 14.43 -5.08 -8.27
N TYR A 51 14.95 -4.84 -7.09
CA TYR A 51 16.40 -4.86 -6.79
C TYR A 51 17.12 -6.14 -7.20
N TYR A 52 16.43 -7.28 -7.13
CA TYR A 52 16.95 -8.58 -7.54
C TYR A 52 15.91 -9.30 -8.39
N VAL A 53 16.31 -9.71 -9.57
CA VAL A 53 15.44 -10.38 -10.55
C VAL A 53 16.10 -11.68 -10.99
N ASP A 54 15.40 -12.80 -10.81
CA ASP A 54 15.79 -14.15 -11.24
C ASP A 54 14.79 -14.64 -12.30
N ARG A 55 14.82 -13.97 -13.48
CA ARG A 55 13.91 -14.27 -14.59
C ARG A 55 14.20 -15.62 -15.19
N GLN A 56 13.20 -16.47 -15.21
CA GLN A 56 13.20 -17.74 -15.91
C GLN A 56 12.40 -17.61 -17.21
N LYS A 57 12.67 -18.52 -18.18
CA LYS A 57 11.77 -18.68 -19.33
C LYS A 57 10.42 -19.18 -18.81
N THR A 58 9.40 -18.37 -19.03
CA THR A 58 8.03 -18.68 -18.60
C THR A 58 7.15 -18.99 -19.80
N ASP A 59 6.28 -20.00 -19.66
CA ASP A 59 5.20 -20.23 -20.61
C ASP A 59 4.10 -19.16 -20.47
N LEU A 60 3.19 -19.13 -21.45
CA LEU A 60 2.09 -18.17 -21.48
C LEU A 60 1.21 -18.26 -20.21
N GLY A 61 0.93 -19.47 -19.72
CA GLY A 61 0.09 -19.64 -18.51
C GLY A 61 0.75 -19.02 -17.27
N THR A 62 2.05 -19.24 -17.10
CA THR A 62 2.83 -18.63 -16.01
C THR A 62 2.90 -17.10 -16.16
N ALA A 63 3.08 -16.59 -17.37
CA ALA A 63 3.09 -15.14 -17.63
C ALA A 63 1.73 -14.51 -17.32
N LEU A 64 0.63 -15.12 -17.75
CA LEU A 64 -0.72 -14.67 -17.44
C LEU A 64 -1.01 -14.69 -15.93
N PHE A 65 -0.58 -15.74 -15.22
CA PHE A 65 -0.71 -15.80 -13.76
C PHE A 65 -0.05 -14.59 -13.09
N PHE A 66 1.22 -14.32 -13.40
CA PHE A 66 1.92 -13.19 -12.81
C PHE A 66 1.30 -11.85 -13.21
N GLY A 67 0.99 -11.67 -14.49
CA GLY A 67 0.38 -10.44 -14.99
C GLY A 67 -0.96 -10.14 -14.31
N LEU A 68 -1.85 -11.15 -14.19
CA LEU A 68 -3.14 -11.01 -13.51
C LEU A 68 -2.98 -10.78 -12.02
N TYR A 69 -2.15 -11.56 -11.36
CA TYR A 69 -1.95 -11.46 -9.90
C TYR A 69 -1.37 -10.11 -9.50
N GLN A 70 -0.29 -9.68 -10.18
CA GLN A 70 0.35 -8.41 -9.89
C GLN A 70 -0.57 -7.23 -10.21
N SER A 71 -1.25 -7.23 -11.36
CA SER A 71 -2.24 -6.21 -11.71
C SER A 71 -3.40 -6.16 -10.71
N PHE A 72 -3.90 -7.32 -10.27
CA PHE A 72 -4.97 -7.38 -9.27
C PHE A 72 -4.53 -6.80 -7.93
N LEU A 73 -3.34 -7.14 -7.43
CA LEU A 73 -2.82 -6.56 -6.20
C LEU A 73 -2.62 -5.05 -6.33
N GLN A 74 -1.98 -4.61 -7.42
CA GLN A 74 -1.70 -3.19 -7.67
C GLN A 74 -2.99 -2.36 -7.70
N ALA A 75 -4.07 -2.92 -8.25
CA ALA A 75 -5.36 -2.25 -8.36
C ALA A 75 -5.97 -1.84 -7.00
N PHE A 76 -5.67 -2.52 -5.88
CA PHE A 76 -6.36 -2.21 -4.62
C PHE A 76 -5.48 -2.04 -3.39
N PHE A 77 -4.35 -2.79 -3.25
CA PHE A 77 -3.70 -2.92 -1.94
C PHE A 77 -3.10 -1.60 -1.42
N MET A 78 -2.40 -0.84 -2.29
CA MET A 78 -1.87 0.46 -1.92
C MET A 78 -2.97 1.51 -1.74
N ALA A 79 -3.96 1.49 -2.61
CA ALA A 79 -5.13 2.38 -2.54
C ALA A 79 -5.93 2.18 -1.24
N ALA A 80 -6.10 0.94 -0.78
CA ALA A 80 -6.72 0.64 0.51
C ALA A 80 -5.92 1.20 1.69
N LEU A 81 -4.59 1.13 1.64
CA LEU A 81 -3.72 1.73 2.65
C LEU A 81 -3.80 3.26 2.64
N PHE A 82 -3.90 3.92 1.46
CA PHE A 82 -4.14 5.36 1.36
C PHE A 82 -5.50 5.75 1.93
N PHE A 83 -6.56 4.99 1.69
CA PHE A 83 -7.88 5.22 2.30
C PHE A 83 -7.81 5.17 3.83
N ILE A 84 -7.22 4.11 4.38
CA ILE A 84 -7.02 3.96 5.84
C ILE A 84 -6.21 5.13 6.39
N ALA A 85 -5.13 5.50 5.69
CA ALA A 85 -4.26 6.60 6.11
C ALA A 85 -4.97 7.95 6.10
N GLY A 86 -5.80 8.25 5.08
CA GLY A 86 -6.63 9.45 5.01
C GLY A 86 -7.62 9.53 6.17
N TYR A 87 -8.30 8.42 6.49
CA TYR A 87 -9.21 8.35 7.63
C TYR A 87 -8.51 8.72 8.95
N PHE A 88 -7.36 8.12 9.23
CA PHE A 88 -6.62 8.43 10.45
C PHE A 88 -5.86 9.77 10.41
N ALA A 89 -5.56 10.31 9.22
CA ALA A 89 -5.01 11.64 9.09
C ALA A 89 -6.02 12.69 9.53
N ALA A 90 -7.28 12.59 9.08
CA ALA A 90 -8.36 13.47 9.48
C ALA A 90 -8.59 13.42 11.01
N ALA A 91 -8.74 12.23 11.58
CA ALA A 91 -8.90 12.06 13.02
C ALA A 91 -7.72 12.58 13.84
N ALA A 92 -6.48 12.44 13.34
CA ALA A 92 -5.29 12.94 14.03
C ALA A 92 -5.16 14.46 13.97
N TYR A 93 -5.48 15.06 12.81
CA TYR A 93 -5.48 16.52 12.67
C TYR A 93 -6.46 17.20 13.62
N ASP A 94 -7.68 16.67 13.73
CA ASP A 94 -8.72 17.25 14.60
C ASP A 94 -8.32 17.23 16.07
N ARG A 95 -7.60 16.20 16.51
CA ARG A 95 -7.12 16.11 17.90
C ARG A 95 -5.91 16.99 18.19
N LYS A 96 -5.01 17.17 17.22
CA LYS A 96 -3.67 17.72 17.47
C LYS A 96 -3.49 19.15 16.94
N GLY A 97 -4.27 19.56 15.95
CA GLY A 97 -4.02 20.76 15.17
C GLY A 97 -2.82 20.62 14.23
N PHE A 98 -2.50 21.66 13.48
CA PHE A 98 -1.56 21.61 12.35
C PHE A 98 -0.12 21.23 12.74
N ALA A 99 0.52 22.02 13.62
CA ALA A 99 1.96 21.87 13.87
C ALA A 99 2.32 20.53 14.57
N PRO A 100 1.62 20.09 15.63
CA PRO A 100 1.87 18.77 16.23
C PRO A 100 1.52 17.63 15.28
N PHE A 101 0.51 17.78 14.41
CA PHE A 101 0.15 16.80 13.40
C PHE A 101 1.28 16.60 12.39
N VAL A 102 1.79 17.70 11.78
CA VAL A 102 2.88 17.63 10.80
C VAL A 102 4.14 17.04 11.41
N ARG A 103 4.52 17.47 12.62
CA ARG A 103 5.67 16.92 13.35
C ARG A 103 5.54 15.40 13.56
N ASP A 104 4.37 14.95 14.02
CA ASP A 104 4.12 13.51 14.26
C ASP A 104 4.19 12.71 12.96
N ARG A 105 3.66 13.25 11.85
CA ARG A 105 3.76 12.63 10.52
C ARG A 105 5.21 12.56 10.03
N PHE A 106 5.97 13.62 10.19
CA PHE A 106 7.38 13.63 9.81
C PHE A 106 8.17 12.57 10.59
N LEU A 107 7.99 12.49 11.90
CA LEU A 107 8.69 11.50 12.73
C LEU A 107 8.32 10.06 12.36
N ARG A 108 7.05 9.78 12.04
CA ARG A 108 6.56 8.42 11.76
C ARG A 108 6.72 7.97 10.31
N LEU A 109 6.80 8.89 9.37
CA LEU A 109 6.88 8.59 7.94
C LEU A 109 8.20 9.08 7.35
N GLY A 110 8.60 10.33 7.62
CA GLY A 110 9.81 10.93 7.07
C GLY A 110 11.08 10.28 7.61
N VAL A 111 11.19 10.12 8.93
CA VAL A 111 12.41 9.54 9.54
C VAL A 111 12.66 8.10 9.07
N PRO A 112 11.66 7.18 9.05
CA PRO A 112 11.87 5.84 8.48
C PRO A 112 12.23 5.85 7.00
N THR A 113 11.63 6.75 6.22
CA THR A 113 11.98 6.91 4.79
C THR A 113 13.43 7.34 4.63
N LEU A 114 13.88 8.34 5.37
CA LEU A 114 15.27 8.78 5.35
C LEU A 114 16.24 7.67 5.83
N LEU A 115 15.85 6.91 6.86
CA LEU A 115 16.64 5.76 7.31
C LEU A 115 16.79 4.71 6.20
N PHE A 116 15.73 4.45 5.47
CA PHE A 116 15.79 3.53 4.34
C PHE A 116 16.70 4.09 3.23
N MET A 117 16.47 5.31 2.77
CA MET A 117 17.21 5.94 1.68
C MET A 117 18.71 6.07 1.96
N LEU A 118 19.07 6.38 3.21
CA LEU A 118 20.46 6.67 3.59
C LEU A 118 21.23 5.45 4.12
N VAL A 119 20.53 4.42 4.61
CA VAL A 119 21.18 3.30 5.29
C VAL A 119 20.73 1.95 4.71
N ILE A 120 19.44 1.61 4.82
CA ILE A 120 18.96 0.24 4.50
C ILE A 120 19.05 -0.04 3.01
N GLY A 121 18.62 0.89 2.16
CA GLY A 121 18.72 0.77 0.69
C GLY A 121 20.15 0.60 0.21
N PRO A 122 21.07 1.53 0.54
CA PRO A 122 22.49 1.41 0.22
C PRO A 122 23.15 0.11 0.70
N LEU A 123 22.90 -0.29 1.95
CA LEU A 123 23.40 -1.58 2.44
C LEU A 123 22.85 -2.77 1.66
N THR A 124 21.56 -2.73 1.33
CA THR A 124 20.90 -3.77 0.55
C THR A 124 21.51 -3.89 -0.84
N GLN A 125 21.73 -2.78 -1.53
CA GLN A 125 22.32 -2.76 -2.86
C GLN A 125 23.79 -3.21 -2.82
N TYR A 126 24.57 -2.73 -1.87
CA TYR A 126 25.98 -3.07 -1.77
C TYR A 126 26.22 -4.55 -1.49
N PHE A 127 25.52 -5.12 -0.49
CA PHE A 127 25.81 -6.47 0.00
C PHE A 127 25.00 -7.57 -0.72
N LEU A 128 23.82 -7.25 -1.24
CA LEU A 128 22.91 -8.27 -1.74
C LEU A 128 22.69 -8.21 -3.25
N SER A 129 22.67 -7.02 -3.84
CA SER A 129 22.39 -6.87 -5.28
C SER A 129 23.67 -6.76 -6.13
N TRP A 130 24.82 -6.54 -5.51
CA TRP A 130 26.13 -6.35 -6.17
C TRP A 130 26.11 -5.26 -7.26
N THR A 131 25.18 -4.31 -7.16
CA THR A 131 24.96 -3.27 -8.16
C THR A 131 25.92 -2.10 -8.01
N TRP A 132 26.62 -2.00 -6.87
CA TRP A 132 27.61 -0.97 -6.63
C TRP A 132 29.00 -1.43 -7.10
N GLY A 133 29.70 -0.52 -7.80
CA GLY A 133 30.98 -0.80 -8.42
C GLY A 133 32.11 -1.18 -7.45
N SER A 134 33.30 -1.38 -7.98
CA SER A 134 34.52 -1.72 -7.20
C SER A 134 34.87 -0.61 -6.21
N GLY A 135 35.13 -0.98 -4.98
CA GLY A 135 35.48 -0.08 -3.86
C GLY A 135 34.79 -0.48 -2.56
N GLY A 136 35.30 -0.01 -1.43
CA GLY A 136 34.68 -0.29 -0.14
C GLY A 136 33.34 0.43 0.04
N PHE A 137 32.46 -0.14 0.87
CA PHE A 137 31.12 0.42 1.15
C PHE A 137 31.14 1.93 1.45
N ALA A 138 32.06 2.37 2.31
CA ALA A 138 32.14 3.79 2.69
C ALA A 138 32.38 4.71 1.49
N HIS A 139 33.28 4.33 0.56
CA HIS A 139 33.53 5.11 -0.65
C HIS A 139 32.30 5.21 -1.54
N GLN A 140 31.63 4.10 -1.80
CA GLN A 140 30.43 4.04 -2.62
C GLN A 140 29.25 4.79 -1.96
N TRP A 141 29.13 4.68 -0.63
CA TRP A 141 28.10 5.39 0.13
C TRP A 141 28.31 6.91 0.08
N PHE A 142 29.55 7.40 0.25
CA PHE A 142 29.87 8.82 0.11
C PHE A 142 29.57 9.33 -1.30
N LYS A 143 29.92 8.56 -2.32
CA LYS A 143 29.59 8.88 -3.71
C LYS A 143 28.08 9.00 -3.90
N HIS A 144 27.31 8.02 -3.49
CA HIS A 144 25.84 7.98 -3.54
C HIS A 144 25.19 9.21 -2.89
N ILE A 145 25.70 9.61 -1.71
CA ILE A 145 25.22 10.82 -1.02
C ILE A 145 25.58 12.09 -1.78
N ARG A 146 26.85 12.22 -2.20
CA ARG A 146 27.37 13.41 -2.87
C ARG A 146 26.69 13.64 -4.23
N ASP A 147 26.47 12.59 -4.97
CA ASP A 147 25.91 12.66 -6.33
C ASP A 147 24.38 12.78 -6.32
N GLY A 148 23.74 12.76 -5.13
CA GLY A 148 22.31 12.92 -4.95
C GLY A 148 21.47 11.70 -5.36
N GLU A 149 22.11 10.56 -5.64
CA GLU A 149 21.44 9.32 -6.09
C GLU A 149 20.42 8.80 -5.06
N TRP A 150 20.69 9.05 -3.75
CA TRP A 150 19.79 8.68 -2.66
C TRP A 150 18.38 9.27 -2.76
N LEU A 151 18.20 10.39 -3.49
CA LEU A 151 16.87 11.01 -3.66
C LEU A 151 15.92 10.13 -4.47
N SER A 152 16.43 9.29 -5.36
CA SER A 152 15.64 8.35 -6.15
C SER A 152 15.49 6.96 -5.51
N GLU A 153 16.09 6.75 -4.33
CA GLU A 153 16.21 5.45 -3.68
C GLU A 153 15.21 5.24 -2.53
N THR A 154 14.00 5.73 -2.66
CA THR A 154 12.97 5.52 -1.63
C THR A 154 12.58 4.05 -1.46
N GLY A 155 12.83 3.21 -2.47
CA GLY A 155 12.46 1.81 -2.45
C GLY A 155 10.99 1.62 -2.07
N PRO A 156 10.64 0.64 -1.25
CA PRO A 156 9.26 0.45 -0.82
C PRO A 156 8.72 1.60 0.05
N MET A 157 9.61 2.43 0.63
CA MET A 157 9.21 3.57 1.46
C MET A 157 8.61 4.74 0.66
N TRP A 158 8.52 4.63 -0.68
CA TRP A 158 7.83 5.60 -1.52
C TRP A 158 6.40 5.89 -1.02
N PHE A 159 5.70 4.87 -0.49
CA PHE A 159 4.38 5.04 0.10
C PHE A 159 4.41 5.97 1.33
N CYS A 160 5.39 5.82 2.22
CA CYS A 160 5.54 6.70 3.38
C CYS A 160 5.87 8.13 2.95
N ALA A 161 6.73 8.30 1.93
CA ALA A 161 7.04 9.61 1.37
C ALA A 161 5.79 10.28 0.77
N ALA A 162 5.04 9.58 -0.08
CA ALA A 162 3.79 10.06 -0.66
C ALA A 162 2.76 10.38 0.42
N LEU A 163 2.61 9.52 1.42
CA LEU A 163 1.68 9.72 2.53
C LEU A 163 2.06 10.92 3.40
N LEU A 164 3.36 11.20 3.58
CA LEU A 164 3.83 12.40 4.25
C LEU A 164 3.39 13.65 3.48
N VAL A 165 3.61 13.67 2.16
CA VAL A 165 3.18 14.77 1.28
C VAL A 165 1.65 14.96 1.36
N PHE A 166 0.87 13.89 1.21
CA PHE A 166 -0.60 13.94 1.29
C PHE A 166 -1.07 14.45 2.65
N SER A 167 -0.42 14.03 3.75
CA SER A 167 -0.74 14.51 5.09
C SER A 167 -0.45 16.01 5.27
N ILE A 168 0.67 16.49 4.73
CA ILE A 168 1.03 17.92 4.80
C ILE A 168 0.03 18.75 3.98
N VAL A 169 -0.26 18.33 2.74
CA VAL A 169 -1.24 19.02 1.86
C VAL A 169 -2.62 19.05 2.53
N TYR A 170 -3.07 17.92 3.08
CA TYR A 170 -4.31 17.83 3.85
C TYR A 170 -4.31 18.83 5.02
N GLY A 171 -3.23 18.85 5.81
CA GLY A 171 -3.08 19.78 6.94
C GLY A 171 -3.14 21.25 6.52
N LEU A 172 -2.53 21.62 5.39
CA LEU A 172 -2.57 22.98 4.82
C LEU A 172 -3.99 23.36 4.37
N ILE A 173 -4.70 22.45 3.68
CA ILE A 173 -6.10 22.65 3.27
C ILE A 173 -6.99 22.89 4.51
N ARG A 174 -6.81 22.10 5.55
CA ARG A 174 -7.55 22.23 6.81
C ARG A 174 -7.23 23.54 7.54
N ARG A 175 -5.96 23.94 7.52
CA ARG A 175 -5.53 25.21 8.14
C ARG A 175 -6.14 26.44 7.44
N SER A 176 -6.43 26.37 6.14
CA SER A 176 -7.09 27.46 5.40
C SER A 176 -8.57 27.64 5.74
N GLY A 177 -9.09 26.94 6.74
CA GLY A 177 -10.46 27.10 7.23
C GLY A 177 -11.53 26.40 6.40
N ARG A 178 -11.16 25.62 5.36
CA ARG A 178 -12.13 24.87 4.56
C ARG A 178 -12.72 23.73 5.40
N SER A 179 -14.03 23.80 5.61
CA SER A 179 -14.78 22.74 6.24
C SER A 179 -14.96 21.57 5.26
N GLU A 180 -14.68 20.36 5.71
CA GLU A 180 -15.00 19.17 4.94
C GLU A 180 -16.51 18.90 5.02
N PRO A 181 -17.15 18.56 3.90
CA PRO A 181 -18.56 18.18 3.91
C PRO A 181 -18.75 16.90 4.72
N ARG A 182 -19.83 16.87 5.50
CA ARG A 182 -20.23 15.66 6.22
C ARG A 182 -21.08 14.82 5.27
N ILE A 183 -20.47 13.84 4.64
CA ILE A 183 -21.16 12.90 3.76
C ILE A 183 -21.57 11.70 4.61
N SER A 184 -22.80 11.72 5.11
CA SER A 184 -23.39 10.53 5.73
C SER A 184 -23.88 9.57 4.66
N PRO A 185 -23.79 8.25 4.88
CA PRO A 185 -24.47 7.28 4.02
C PRO A 185 -25.95 7.65 3.95
N GLY A 186 -26.40 8.03 2.77
CA GLY A 186 -27.80 8.35 2.51
C GLY A 186 -28.60 7.09 2.17
N ASP A 187 -29.75 7.29 1.51
CA ASP A 187 -30.52 6.22 0.90
C ASP A 187 -29.60 5.36 -0.02
N ASP A 188 -29.84 4.04 -0.05
CA ASP A 188 -29.05 3.07 -0.83
C ASP A 188 -28.89 3.47 -2.30
N ARG A 189 -29.91 4.09 -2.90
CA ARG A 189 -29.88 4.56 -4.29
C ARG A 189 -28.93 5.74 -4.48
N ALA A 190 -28.99 6.73 -3.60
CA ALA A 190 -28.09 7.88 -3.65
C ALA A 190 -26.62 7.43 -3.42
N SER A 191 -26.40 6.53 -2.46
CA SER A 191 -25.09 5.97 -2.15
C SER A 191 -24.54 5.15 -3.32
N SER A 192 -25.35 4.39 -4.05
CA SER A 192 -24.92 3.63 -5.23
C SER A 192 -24.52 4.51 -6.42
N LEU A 193 -25.24 5.61 -6.66
CA LEU A 193 -24.89 6.58 -7.69
C LEU A 193 -23.58 7.31 -7.38
N TRP A 194 -23.37 7.69 -6.12
CA TRP A 194 -22.10 8.25 -5.67
C TRP A 194 -20.93 7.28 -5.86
N LEU A 195 -21.14 6.00 -5.55
CA LEU A 195 -20.13 4.98 -5.72
C LEU A 195 -19.79 4.75 -7.19
N ALA A 196 -20.80 4.66 -8.07
CA ALA A 196 -20.60 4.56 -9.50
C ALA A 196 -19.86 5.80 -10.06
N GLY A 197 -20.28 7.00 -9.66
CA GLY A 197 -19.58 8.24 -10.01
C GLY A 197 -18.13 8.25 -9.53
N PHE A 198 -17.85 7.77 -8.33
CA PHE A 198 -16.49 7.66 -7.79
C PHE A 198 -15.62 6.71 -8.61
N VAL A 199 -16.15 5.54 -9.02
CA VAL A 199 -15.45 4.58 -9.91
C VAL A 199 -15.14 5.24 -11.26
N ILE A 200 -16.11 5.94 -11.85
CA ILE A 200 -15.92 6.62 -13.14
C ILE A 200 -14.88 7.73 -13.04
N VAL A 201 -14.95 8.56 -12.00
CA VAL A 201 -13.96 9.64 -11.77
C VAL A 201 -12.56 9.06 -11.57
N MET A 202 -12.44 7.96 -10.81
CA MET A 202 -11.17 7.27 -10.59
C MET A 202 -10.61 6.73 -11.91
N ALA A 203 -11.41 6.00 -12.68
CA ALA A 203 -11.01 5.44 -13.97
C ALA A 203 -10.61 6.54 -14.96
N ALA A 204 -11.44 7.58 -15.10
CA ALA A 204 -11.20 8.68 -16.03
C ALA A 204 -9.95 9.49 -15.66
N SER A 205 -9.76 9.84 -14.38
CA SER A 205 -8.58 10.59 -13.95
C SER A 205 -7.29 9.78 -14.11
N THR A 206 -7.31 8.47 -13.81
CA THR A 206 -6.18 7.58 -14.04
C THR A 206 -5.87 7.46 -15.53
N PHE A 207 -6.89 7.27 -16.37
CA PHE A 207 -6.72 7.22 -17.82
C PHE A 207 -6.13 8.51 -18.38
N LEU A 208 -6.64 9.67 -17.98
CA LEU A 208 -6.13 10.97 -18.42
C LEU A 208 -4.65 11.16 -18.10
N VAL A 209 -4.21 10.75 -16.92
CA VAL A 209 -2.76 10.80 -16.55
C VAL A 209 -1.98 9.80 -17.41
N ARG A 210 -2.49 8.58 -17.60
CA ARG A 210 -1.81 7.53 -18.37
C ARG A 210 -1.80 7.77 -19.90
N ILE A 211 -2.51 8.77 -20.41
CA ILE A 211 -2.32 9.22 -21.81
C ILE A 211 -0.89 9.74 -22.03
N GLY A 212 -0.32 10.43 -21.06
CA GLY A 212 1.01 11.06 -21.18
C GLY A 212 2.10 10.44 -20.31
N ILE A 213 1.72 9.65 -19.30
CA ILE A 213 2.66 9.05 -18.34
C ILE A 213 2.30 7.59 -18.16
N ASP A 214 3.10 6.69 -18.73
CA ASP A 214 2.86 5.24 -18.61
C ASP A 214 2.84 4.79 -17.15
N GLU A 215 2.08 3.72 -16.84
CA GLU A 215 1.99 3.11 -15.51
C GLU A 215 3.38 2.75 -14.95
N GLY A 216 4.26 2.20 -15.79
CA GLY A 216 5.62 1.84 -15.42
C GLY A 216 6.59 3.01 -15.27
N ALA A 217 6.18 4.24 -15.63
CA ALA A 217 7.03 5.41 -15.49
C ALA A 217 7.28 5.72 -14.02
N SER A 218 8.53 5.98 -13.65
CA SER A 218 8.93 6.28 -12.29
C SER A 218 9.67 7.61 -12.20
N VAL A 219 9.27 8.44 -11.25
CA VAL A 219 9.94 9.69 -10.88
C VAL A 219 10.25 9.64 -9.41
N LEU A 220 11.54 9.64 -9.03
CA LEU A 220 11.98 9.49 -7.63
C LEU A 220 11.41 8.22 -6.97
N ASN A 221 11.35 7.14 -7.73
CA ASN A 221 10.76 5.86 -7.34
C ASN A 221 9.26 5.91 -6.99
N VAL A 222 8.56 6.89 -7.52
CA VAL A 222 7.12 7.08 -7.40
C VAL A 222 6.50 6.87 -8.78
N HIS A 223 5.36 6.17 -8.86
CA HIS A 223 4.65 5.88 -10.11
C HIS A 223 3.49 6.86 -10.32
N PRO A 224 3.69 7.98 -11.06
CA PRO A 224 2.66 9.01 -11.20
C PRO A 224 1.40 8.51 -11.90
N GLY A 225 1.50 7.48 -12.74
CA GLY A 225 0.37 6.84 -13.41
C GLY A 225 -0.71 6.30 -12.47
N ASP A 226 -0.37 6.00 -11.20
CA ASP A 226 -1.29 5.47 -10.19
C ASP A 226 -1.78 6.54 -9.20
N PHE A 227 -1.19 7.72 -9.21
CA PHE A 227 -1.48 8.77 -8.23
C PHE A 227 -2.93 9.23 -8.19
N PRO A 228 -3.68 9.36 -9.29
CA PRO A 228 -5.09 9.73 -9.22
C PRO A 228 -5.90 8.80 -8.30
N GLN A 229 -5.66 7.49 -8.38
CA GLN A 229 -6.29 6.51 -7.52
C GLN A 229 -5.92 6.72 -6.04
N TYR A 230 -4.63 6.95 -5.74
CA TYR A 230 -4.15 7.15 -4.37
C TYR A 230 -4.68 8.44 -3.75
N VAL A 231 -4.69 9.54 -4.51
CA VAL A 231 -5.25 10.84 -4.08
C VAL A 231 -6.74 10.71 -3.77
N LEU A 232 -7.51 10.09 -4.68
CA LEU A 232 -8.94 9.90 -4.50
C LEU A 232 -9.26 9.01 -3.29
N MET A 233 -8.50 7.93 -3.09
CA MET A 233 -8.70 7.04 -1.95
C MET A 233 -8.29 7.69 -0.63
N PHE A 234 -7.21 8.46 -0.58
CA PHE A 234 -6.85 9.24 0.59
C PHE A 234 -7.92 10.28 0.94
N ALA A 235 -8.42 11.01 -0.06
CA ALA A 235 -9.49 11.99 0.11
C ALA A 235 -10.79 11.32 0.58
N ALA A 236 -11.18 10.18 -0.03
CA ALA A 236 -12.32 9.39 0.40
C ALA A 236 -12.17 8.90 1.86
N GLY A 237 -10.96 8.51 2.26
CA GLY A 237 -10.66 8.15 3.64
C GLY A 237 -10.86 9.32 4.61
N ALA A 238 -10.36 10.52 4.27
CA ALA A 238 -10.53 11.71 5.09
C ALA A 238 -12.02 12.10 5.22
N LEU A 239 -12.77 12.10 4.12
CA LEU A 239 -14.22 12.31 4.13
C LEU A 239 -14.96 11.23 4.91
N GLY A 240 -14.54 9.97 4.75
CA GLY A 240 -15.10 8.83 5.46
C GLY A 240 -14.94 8.91 6.97
N CYS A 241 -13.90 9.58 7.46
CA CYS A 241 -13.74 9.88 8.89
C CYS A 241 -14.89 10.75 9.40
N ARG A 242 -15.32 11.75 8.63
CA ARG A 242 -16.45 12.63 8.98
C ARG A 242 -17.80 11.91 8.97
N GLY A 243 -17.97 11.00 8.01
CA GLY A 243 -19.17 10.17 7.86
C GLY A 243 -19.17 8.91 8.72
N ASN A 244 -18.09 8.65 9.47
CA ASN A 244 -17.89 7.42 10.22
C ASN A 244 -18.03 6.14 9.35
N TRP A 245 -17.52 6.19 8.11
CA TRP A 245 -17.75 5.12 7.13
C TRP A 245 -17.16 3.78 7.55
N MET A 246 -16.01 3.79 8.24
CA MET A 246 -15.37 2.55 8.67
C MET A 246 -16.25 1.69 9.60
N SER A 247 -17.08 2.31 10.43
CA SER A 247 -17.98 1.62 11.36
C SER A 247 -19.44 1.71 10.95
N GLY A 248 -19.83 2.76 10.22
CA GLY A 248 -21.22 3.10 9.95
C GLY A 248 -21.78 2.60 8.61
N LEU A 249 -20.93 2.23 7.63
CA LEU A 249 -21.44 1.69 6.38
C LEU A 249 -22.15 0.34 6.60
N PRO A 250 -23.39 0.17 6.10
CA PRO A 250 -24.11 -1.09 6.25
C PRO A 250 -23.34 -2.27 5.62
N GLU A 251 -23.24 -3.38 6.34
CA GLU A 251 -22.53 -4.57 5.85
C GLU A 251 -23.12 -5.07 4.52
N ARG A 252 -24.45 -5.11 4.44
CA ARG A 252 -25.18 -5.52 3.22
C ARG A 252 -24.82 -4.65 2.01
N PHE A 253 -24.68 -3.34 2.23
CA PHE A 253 -24.22 -2.40 1.20
C PHE A 253 -22.81 -2.76 0.72
N CYS A 254 -21.87 -2.93 1.65
CA CYS A 254 -20.48 -3.25 1.32
C CYS A 254 -20.36 -4.59 0.57
N ILE A 255 -21.07 -5.63 1.02
CA ILE A 255 -21.04 -6.95 0.34
C ILE A 255 -21.69 -6.84 -1.03
N ARG A 256 -22.88 -6.26 -1.14
CA ARG A 256 -23.62 -6.17 -2.41
C ARG A 256 -22.81 -5.43 -3.48
N PHE A 257 -22.39 -4.21 -3.19
CA PHE A 257 -21.71 -3.37 -4.18
C PHE A 257 -20.26 -3.80 -4.40
N GLY A 258 -19.58 -4.28 -3.36
CA GLY A 258 -18.26 -4.87 -3.49
C GLY A 258 -18.27 -6.11 -4.41
N THR A 259 -19.27 -7.00 -4.24
CA THR A 259 -19.43 -8.18 -5.09
C THR A 259 -19.79 -7.78 -6.53
N ILE A 260 -20.73 -6.85 -6.73
CA ILE A 260 -21.10 -6.35 -8.07
C ILE A 260 -19.86 -5.79 -8.80
N ALA A 261 -19.06 -4.98 -8.13
CA ALA A 261 -17.85 -4.39 -8.73
C ALA A 261 -16.83 -5.46 -9.11
N LEU A 262 -16.55 -6.43 -8.23
CA LEU A 262 -15.59 -7.50 -8.52
C LEU A 262 -16.11 -8.48 -9.58
N VAL A 263 -17.36 -8.92 -9.49
CA VAL A 263 -17.94 -9.82 -10.52
C VAL A 263 -17.99 -9.11 -11.87
N GLY A 264 -18.37 -7.82 -11.89
CA GLY A 264 -18.36 -7.01 -13.12
C GLY A 264 -16.97 -6.77 -13.70
N SER A 265 -15.92 -6.80 -12.89
CA SER A 265 -14.54 -6.66 -13.34
C SER A 265 -14.03 -7.88 -14.12
N VAL A 266 -14.58 -9.10 -13.84
CA VAL A 266 -14.12 -10.35 -14.46
C VAL A 266 -14.34 -10.38 -15.98
N PRO A 267 -15.55 -10.12 -16.53
CA PRO A 267 -15.73 -10.08 -17.97
C PRO A 267 -14.91 -8.97 -18.62
N LEU A 268 -14.71 -7.84 -17.95
CA LEU A 268 -13.91 -6.74 -18.49
C LEU A 268 -12.45 -7.15 -18.68
N ILE A 269 -11.80 -7.75 -17.67
CA ILE A 269 -10.42 -8.21 -17.81
C ILE A 269 -10.30 -9.34 -18.84
N ALA A 270 -11.30 -10.23 -18.92
CA ALA A 270 -11.32 -11.26 -19.95
C ALA A 270 -11.36 -10.65 -21.37
N VAL A 271 -12.22 -9.65 -21.62
CA VAL A 271 -12.26 -8.93 -22.89
C VAL A 271 -10.92 -8.25 -23.20
N LEU A 272 -10.31 -7.60 -22.20
CA LEU A 272 -9.01 -6.96 -22.36
C LEU A 272 -7.92 -7.97 -22.76
N ILE A 273 -7.85 -9.12 -22.11
CA ILE A 273 -6.85 -10.15 -22.42
C ILE A 273 -7.10 -10.76 -23.81
N LEU A 274 -8.36 -11.11 -24.14
CA LEU A 274 -8.69 -11.79 -25.38
C LEU A 274 -8.54 -10.89 -26.62
N PHE A 275 -8.88 -9.61 -26.51
CA PHE A 275 -8.94 -8.68 -27.64
C PHE A 275 -7.93 -7.52 -27.57
N GLY A 276 -7.25 -7.35 -26.42
CA GLY A 276 -6.26 -6.28 -26.21
C GLY A 276 -4.81 -6.67 -26.47
N GLY A 277 -4.55 -7.83 -27.09
CA GLY A 277 -3.19 -8.29 -27.40
C GLY A 277 -2.50 -9.05 -26.25
N GLY A 278 -3.19 -9.27 -25.11
CA GLY A 278 -2.58 -9.95 -23.95
C GLY A 278 -2.11 -11.38 -24.23
N LEU A 279 -2.85 -12.14 -25.05
CA LEU A 279 -2.48 -13.49 -25.45
C LEU A 279 -1.30 -13.53 -26.45
N GLN A 280 -1.07 -12.43 -27.15
CA GLN A 280 0.05 -12.25 -28.07
C GLN A 280 1.31 -11.69 -27.41
N GLY A 281 1.22 -11.35 -26.10
CA GLY A 281 2.31 -10.72 -25.35
C GLY A 281 2.47 -9.22 -25.59
N GLU A 282 1.49 -8.58 -26.22
CA GLU A 282 1.47 -7.14 -26.47
C GLU A 282 1.02 -6.38 -25.19
N THR A 283 1.93 -6.15 -24.28
CA THR A 283 1.60 -5.52 -22.99
C THR A 283 1.64 -3.99 -22.99
N GLN A 284 2.23 -3.39 -24.02
CA GLN A 284 2.42 -1.93 -24.12
C GLN A 284 1.11 -1.13 -24.06
N HIS A 285 0.03 -1.65 -24.67
CA HIS A 285 -1.28 -0.99 -24.68
C HIS A 285 -1.96 -0.93 -23.31
N TYR A 286 -1.53 -1.78 -22.38
CA TYR A 286 -2.05 -1.81 -21.00
C TYR A 286 -1.38 -0.76 -20.12
N SER A 287 -0.16 -0.32 -20.46
CA SER A 287 0.62 0.60 -19.62
C SER A 287 0.14 2.04 -19.71
N GLY A 288 -0.46 2.44 -20.86
CA GLY A 288 -0.90 3.81 -21.05
C GLY A 288 -1.26 4.14 -22.50
N GLY A 289 -1.27 5.44 -22.81
CA GLY A 289 -1.63 5.96 -24.13
C GLY A 289 -3.13 6.08 -24.38
N PHE A 290 -3.49 6.82 -25.44
CA PHE A 290 -4.89 7.04 -25.83
C PHE A 290 -5.43 5.86 -26.62
N ASN A 291 -5.77 4.78 -25.94
CA ASN A 291 -6.34 3.57 -26.53
C ASN A 291 -7.40 2.92 -25.62
N TRP A 292 -8.24 2.06 -26.19
CA TRP A 292 -9.36 1.44 -25.47
C TRP A 292 -8.90 0.41 -24.42
N VAL A 293 -7.74 -0.22 -24.62
CA VAL A 293 -7.17 -1.21 -23.67
C VAL A 293 -6.74 -0.52 -22.39
N SER A 294 -6.02 0.60 -22.51
CA SER A 294 -5.64 1.45 -21.38
C SER A 294 -6.87 1.99 -20.63
N ALA A 295 -7.87 2.51 -21.34
CA ALA A 295 -9.11 2.99 -20.75
C ALA A 295 -9.86 1.86 -20.00
N GLY A 296 -9.98 0.69 -20.64
CA GLY A 296 -10.59 -0.49 -20.04
C GLY A 296 -9.85 -0.99 -18.80
N LYS A 297 -8.50 -0.98 -18.81
CA LYS A 297 -7.69 -1.33 -17.66
C LYS A 297 -7.90 -0.36 -16.51
N CYS A 298 -7.91 0.95 -16.75
CA CYS A 298 -8.18 1.94 -15.71
C CYS A 298 -9.58 1.75 -15.09
N LEU A 299 -10.58 1.40 -15.88
CA LEU A 299 -11.92 1.07 -15.36
C LEU A 299 -11.89 -0.22 -14.53
N TRP A 300 -11.20 -1.25 -15.01
CA TRP A 300 -11.03 -2.50 -14.29
C TRP A 300 -10.35 -2.29 -12.94
N GLU A 301 -9.26 -1.54 -12.89
CA GLU A 301 -8.55 -1.20 -11.65
C GLU A 301 -9.43 -0.43 -10.67
N ALA A 302 -10.23 0.52 -11.14
CA ALA A 302 -11.16 1.26 -10.31
C ALA A 302 -12.26 0.37 -9.71
N LEU A 303 -12.79 -0.58 -10.50
CA LEU A 303 -13.78 -1.56 -10.03
C LEU A 303 -13.17 -2.50 -8.99
N VAL A 304 -11.97 -3.03 -9.23
CA VAL A 304 -11.26 -3.88 -8.29
C VAL A 304 -10.92 -3.11 -7.01
N CYS A 305 -10.43 -1.88 -7.11
CA CYS A 305 -10.10 -1.02 -5.98
C CYS A 305 -11.29 -0.84 -5.03
N VAL A 306 -12.40 -0.36 -5.58
CA VAL A 306 -13.60 -0.07 -4.80
C VAL A 306 -14.26 -1.36 -4.32
N GLY A 307 -14.32 -2.38 -5.17
CA GLY A 307 -14.89 -3.69 -4.85
C GLY A 307 -14.16 -4.36 -3.68
N MET A 308 -12.83 -4.46 -3.78
CA MET A 308 -12.01 -5.02 -2.70
C MET A 308 -12.08 -4.18 -1.44
N GLY A 309 -12.03 -2.84 -1.55
CA GLY A 309 -12.13 -1.95 -0.39
C GLY A 309 -13.41 -2.17 0.41
N LEU A 310 -14.55 -2.27 -0.26
CA LEU A 310 -15.85 -2.53 0.38
C LEU A 310 -15.94 -3.94 0.97
N LEU A 311 -15.53 -4.97 0.23
CA LEU A 311 -15.56 -6.35 0.74
C LEU A 311 -14.60 -6.56 1.90
N MET A 312 -13.40 -6.02 1.84
CA MET A 312 -12.46 -6.07 2.96
C MET A 312 -13.03 -5.39 4.21
N LEU A 313 -13.66 -4.21 4.05
CA LEU A 313 -14.30 -3.53 5.16
C LEU A 313 -15.40 -4.41 5.80
N ALA A 314 -16.25 -5.04 4.98
CA ALA A 314 -17.32 -5.92 5.49
C ALA A 314 -16.75 -7.18 6.16
N VAL A 315 -15.86 -7.90 5.48
CA VAL A 315 -15.31 -9.18 5.95
C VAL A 315 -14.46 -9.00 7.21
N TYR A 316 -13.56 -8.02 7.22
CA TYR A 316 -12.68 -7.81 8.37
C TYR A 316 -13.47 -7.29 9.60
N ARG A 317 -14.44 -6.40 9.39
CA ARG A 317 -15.31 -5.93 10.47
C ARG A 317 -16.16 -7.04 11.07
N ARG A 318 -16.65 -7.96 10.25
CA ARG A 318 -17.48 -9.08 10.71
C ARG A 318 -16.68 -10.19 11.39
N HIS A 319 -15.54 -10.59 10.80
CA HIS A 319 -14.84 -11.80 11.21
C HIS A 319 -13.52 -11.53 11.94
N PHE A 320 -12.92 -10.36 11.77
CA PHE A 320 -11.58 -10.03 12.27
C PHE A 320 -11.54 -8.77 13.15
N ASP A 321 -12.66 -8.36 13.75
CA ASP A 321 -12.68 -7.26 14.73
C ASP A 321 -12.26 -7.71 16.14
N ARG A 322 -11.29 -8.60 16.16
CA ARG A 322 -10.66 -9.14 17.38
C ARG A 322 -9.22 -9.53 17.08
N GLN A 323 -8.38 -9.50 18.09
CA GLN A 323 -6.99 -9.91 17.97
C GLN A 323 -6.64 -10.93 19.05
N GLY A 324 -6.24 -12.13 18.62
CA GLY A 324 -5.53 -13.09 19.45
C GLY A 324 -4.04 -12.73 19.55
N PRO A 325 -3.24 -13.50 20.32
CA PRO A 325 -1.80 -13.24 20.50
C PRO A 325 -1.03 -13.14 19.16
N VAL A 326 -1.31 -14.02 18.22
CA VAL A 326 -0.65 -14.06 16.90
C VAL A 326 -1.00 -12.82 16.08
N SER A 327 -2.29 -12.51 15.92
CA SER A 327 -2.76 -11.36 15.16
C SER A 327 -2.24 -10.04 15.76
N LYS A 328 -2.20 -9.94 17.09
CA LYS A 328 -1.60 -8.81 17.77
C LYS A 328 -0.11 -8.70 17.49
N TRP A 329 0.63 -9.81 17.56
CA TRP A 329 2.06 -9.84 17.27
C TRP A 329 2.36 -9.44 15.82
N LEU A 330 1.58 -9.92 14.84
CA LEU A 330 1.68 -9.52 13.44
C LEU A 330 1.42 -8.01 13.29
N SER A 331 0.35 -7.50 13.88
CA SER A 331 -0.01 -6.08 13.84
C SER A 331 1.07 -5.18 14.44
N ASP A 332 1.63 -5.58 15.59
CA ASP A 332 2.66 -4.83 16.28
C ASP A 332 3.99 -4.76 15.49
N ASN A 333 4.26 -5.71 14.60
CA ASN A 333 5.49 -5.78 13.82
C ASN A 333 5.32 -5.33 12.35
N ALA A 334 4.10 -5.10 11.88
CA ALA A 334 3.80 -4.86 10.47
C ALA A 334 4.60 -3.71 9.85
N PHE A 335 4.78 -2.59 10.56
CA PHE A 335 5.55 -1.47 10.05
C PHE A 335 7.06 -1.76 9.99
N GLY A 336 7.59 -2.47 10.99
CA GLY A 336 8.99 -2.92 10.96
C GLY A 336 9.26 -3.89 9.81
N VAL A 337 8.35 -4.82 9.54
CA VAL A 337 8.41 -5.69 8.37
C VAL A 337 8.45 -4.88 7.09
N TYR A 338 7.58 -3.88 6.96
CA TYR A 338 7.54 -3.00 5.80
C TYR A 338 8.88 -2.27 5.57
N LEU A 339 9.57 -1.87 6.64
CA LEU A 339 10.86 -1.19 6.55
C LEU A 339 11.99 -2.11 6.09
N ILE A 340 12.04 -3.36 6.57
CA ILE A 340 13.23 -4.23 6.41
C ILE A 340 13.04 -5.40 5.46
N HIS A 341 11.84 -5.59 4.88
CA HIS A 341 11.61 -6.73 4.00
C HIS A 341 12.52 -6.79 2.75
N PRO A 342 12.99 -5.67 2.14
CA PRO A 342 13.82 -5.78 0.95
C PRO A 342 15.09 -6.60 1.17
N PRO A 343 15.96 -6.31 2.15
CA PRO A 343 17.14 -7.13 2.37
C PRO A 343 16.82 -8.58 2.73
N VAL A 344 15.75 -8.82 3.48
CA VAL A 344 15.34 -10.19 3.86
C VAL A 344 14.84 -10.97 2.64
N LEU A 345 13.99 -10.35 1.82
CA LEU A 345 13.45 -10.96 0.62
C LEU A 345 14.54 -11.25 -0.41
N ILE A 346 15.43 -10.29 -0.66
CA ILE A 346 16.54 -10.47 -1.61
C ILE A 346 17.50 -11.56 -1.11
N GLY A 347 17.87 -11.56 0.17
CA GLY A 347 18.69 -12.60 0.75
C GLY A 347 18.08 -14.00 0.61
N ALA A 348 16.77 -14.14 0.86
CA ALA A 348 16.04 -15.37 0.65
C ALA A 348 15.97 -15.77 -0.85
N ALA A 349 15.78 -14.79 -1.75
CA ALA A 349 15.76 -15.05 -3.19
C ALA A 349 17.10 -15.58 -3.71
N ILE A 350 18.22 -15.01 -3.24
CA ILE A 350 19.58 -15.48 -3.57
C ILE A 350 19.77 -16.94 -3.12
N LEU A 351 19.31 -17.30 -1.93
CA LEU A 351 19.36 -18.68 -1.44
C LEU A 351 18.52 -19.65 -2.30
N LEU A 352 17.43 -19.16 -2.90
CA LEU A 352 16.56 -19.95 -3.78
C LEU A 352 17.03 -19.95 -5.25
N HIS A 353 18.08 -19.23 -5.60
CA HIS A 353 18.53 -19.09 -7.00
C HIS A 353 18.80 -20.44 -7.65
N THR A 354 19.52 -21.34 -6.97
CA THR A 354 19.90 -22.67 -7.50
C THR A 354 18.78 -23.69 -7.50
N LEU A 355 17.61 -23.36 -6.92
CA LEU A 355 16.48 -24.29 -6.83
C LEU A 355 15.78 -24.39 -8.20
N ALA A 356 15.77 -25.60 -8.78
CA ALA A 356 15.19 -25.89 -10.10
C ALA A 356 13.66 -26.07 -10.03
N TRP A 357 12.95 -25.11 -9.42
CA TRP A 357 11.49 -25.09 -9.36
C TRP A 357 10.91 -24.10 -10.35
N ASN A 358 9.61 -24.28 -10.70
CA ASN A 358 8.93 -23.28 -11.53
C ASN A 358 8.80 -21.93 -10.81
N ALA A 359 8.65 -20.85 -11.59
CA ALA A 359 8.64 -19.48 -11.08
C ALA A 359 7.53 -19.22 -10.04
N ILE A 360 6.33 -19.79 -10.22
CA ILE A 360 5.21 -19.62 -9.29
C ILE A 360 5.53 -20.28 -7.94
N ALA A 361 6.04 -21.52 -7.95
CA ALA A 361 6.41 -22.22 -6.72
C ALA A 361 7.54 -21.50 -5.97
N LYS A 362 8.55 -20.96 -6.70
CA LYS A 362 9.60 -20.13 -6.12
C LYS A 362 9.04 -18.84 -5.51
N ALA A 363 8.12 -18.16 -6.18
CA ALA A 363 7.49 -16.93 -5.66
C ALA A 363 6.67 -17.21 -4.38
N LEU A 364 5.92 -18.30 -4.33
CA LEU A 364 5.18 -18.71 -3.13
C LEU A 364 6.11 -19.04 -1.96
N LEU A 365 7.16 -19.82 -2.21
CA LEU A 365 8.15 -20.17 -1.19
C LEU A 365 8.89 -18.92 -0.70
N LEU A 366 9.30 -18.04 -1.63
CA LEU A 366 9.95 -16.77 -1.30
C LEU A 366 9.06 -15.87 -0.45
N THR A 367 7.77 -15.78 -0.78
CA THR A 367 6.78 -15.04 0.02
C THR A 367 6.73 -15.56 1.47
N ALA A 368 6.67 -16.89 1.65
CA ALA A 368 6.64 -17.50 2.97
C ALA A 368 7.93 -17.23 3.78
N LEU A 369 9.10 -17.43 3.15
CA LEU A 369 10.40 -17.18 3.78
C LEU A 369 10.59 -15.70 4.11
N ALA A 370 10.23 -14.79 3.20
CA ALA A 370 10.31 -13.37 3.41
C ALA A 370 9.36 -12.92 4.54
N ALA A 371 8.15 -13.47 4.61
CA ALA A 371 7.22 -13.18 5.71
C ALA A 371 7.81 -13.63 7.05
N VAL A 372 8.17 -14.91 7.19
CA VAL A 372 8.74 -15.44 8.43
C VAL A 372 10.00 -14.67 8.84
N GLY A 373 10.94 -14.50 7.90
CA GLY A 373 12.21 -13.81 8.14
C GLY A 373 12.03 -12.35 8.53
N SER A 374 11.17 -11.60 7.82
CA SER A 374 10.94 -10.17 8.10
C SER A 374 10.19 -9.94 9.40
N PHE A 375 9.20 -10.77 9.74
CA PHE A 375 8.52 -10.69 11.03
C PHE A 375 9.45 -11.06 12.19
N ALA A 376 10.29 -12.08 12.03
CA ALA A 376 11.31 -12.43 13.02
C ALA A 376 12.32 -11.29 13.18
N ALA A 377 12.88 -10.76 12.10
CA ALA A 377 13.83 -9.65 12.14
C ALA A 377 13.22 -8.38 12.76
N SER A 378 11.96 -8.04 12.43
CA SER A 378 11.26 -6.93 13.08
C SER A 378 11.14 -7.13 14.59
N ALA A 379 10.67 -8.29 15.03
CA ALA A 379 10.43 -8.57 16.44
C ALA A 379 11.71 -8.63 17.28
N PHE A 380 12.76 -9.26 16.75
CA PHE A 380 13.98 -9.56 17.53
C PHE A 380 15.08 -8.51 17.37
N VAL A 381 15.13 -7.80 16.24
CA VAL A 381 16.15 -6.79 15.96
C VAL A 381 15.59 -5.38 16.15
N LEU A 382 14.58 -4.98 15.36
CA LEU A 382 14.12 -3.59 15.37
C LEU A 382 13.47 -3.20 16.70
N ARG A 383 12.57 -4.02 17.22
CA ARG A 383 11.86 -3.69 18.48
C ARG A 383 12.73 -3.73 19.72
N LYS A 384 13.88 -4.39 19.68
CA LYS A 384 14.88 -4.37 20.77
C LYS A 384 15.95 -3.29 20.62
N SER A 385 15.97 -2.59 19.49
CA SER A 385 16.89 -1.49 19.21
C SER A 385 16.27 -0.12 19.56
N PRO A 386 17.07 0.97 19.56
CA PRO A 386 16.54 2.33 19.66
C PRO A 386 15.51 2.68 18.59
N LEU A 387 15.50 1.95 17.46
CA LEU A 387 14.56 2.13 16.37
C LEU A 387 13.10 1.80 16.73
N ARG A 388 12.87 1.12 17.86
CA ARG A 388 11.51 0.81 18.36
C ARG A 388 10.61 2.05 18.52
N ALA A 389 11.22 3.22 18.67
CA ALA A 389 10.47 4.48 18.79
C ALA A 389 9.90 4.95 17.43
N ILE A 390 10.39 4.39 16.33
CA ILE A 390 10.06 4.75 14.96
C ILE A 390 9.24 3.64 14.28
N VAL A 391 9.39 2.40 14.75
CA VAL A 391 8.80 1.16 14.18
C VAL A 391 7.59 0.65 15.04
#